data_b5825b52e7c9a0bb68d3fe235a790139
#
_entry.id   b5825b52e7c9a0bb68d3fe235a790139
#
_cell.length_a   1.000
_cell.length_b   1.000
_cell.length_c   1.000
_cell.angle_alpha   90.00
_cell.angle_beta   90.00
_cell.angle_gamma   90.00
#
_symmetry.space_group_name_H-M   'P 1'
#
loop_
_entity.id
_entity.type
_entity.pdbx_description
1 polymer ?
#
loop_
_entity_poly.entity_id
_entity_poly.type
_entity_poly.pdbx_seq_one_letter_code
_entity_poly.pdbx_strand_id
1 'polypeptide(L)'
;MPGTTPHSLSIFFPAYNDSGTIGSLVIRALQVAETLTPDYEVIVVNDGSRDNTGEILDELTRLYPEHFRVVHHVVNRGYGGALRSGFDAATKDLVFYTDGDAQYDPGEVTELWKALADDVDWVNGWKISRSDPLHRIVIGR
;
A
#
# COMPACT_ATOMS: atom_id res chain seq x y z
N MET A 1 -21.91 -11.70 -8.70
CA MET A 1 -21.52 -11.59 -9.57
C MET A 1 -21.02 -12.64 -10.27
N PRO A 2 -21.67 -12.99 -11.09
CA PRO A 2 -21.27 -14.14 -11.81
C PRO A 2 -19.86 -13.94 -12.29
N GLY A 3 -19.11 -14.95 -12.18
CA GLY A 3 -17.78 -14.94 -12.70
C GLY A 3 -16.78 -14.14 -11.91
N THR A 4 -17.23 -13.51 -10.83
CA THR A 4 -16.27 -12.76 -10.06
C THR A 4 -15.65 -13.63 -9.02
N THR A 5 -14.42 -14.02 -9.27
CA THR A 5 -13.59 -14.61 -8.25
C THR A 5 -13.12 -13.48 -7.37
N PRO A 6 -13.23 -13.59 -6.06
CA PRO A 6 -12.70 -12.56 -5.18
C PRO A 6 -11.22 -12.40 -5.46
N HIS A 7 -10.80 -11.15 -5.71
CA HIS A 7 -9.39 -10.86 -5.91
C HIS A 7 -8.70 -10.74 -4.57
N SER A 8 -7.43 -11.10 -4.55
CA SER A 8 -6.58 -10.83 -3.39
C SER A 8 -5.84 -9.52 -3.62
N LEU A 9 -5.49 -8.84 -2.54
CA LEU A 9 -5.01 -7.46 -2.61
C LEU A 9 -3.76 -7.25 -1.78
N SER A 10 -2.72 -6.70 -2.41
CA SER A 10 -1.57 -6.16 -1.70
C SER A 10 -1.63 -4.64 -1.79
N ILE A 11 -1.54 -3.97 -0.65
CA ILE A 11 -1.39 -2.52 -0.60
C ILE A 11 0.01 -2.26 -0.07
N PHE A 12 0.80 -1.44 -0.78
CA PHE A 12 2.09 -1.07 -0.23
C PHE A 12 2.37 0.40 -0.41
N PHE A 13 3.24 0.94 0.44
CA PHE A 13 3.73 2.29 0.27
C PHE A 13 5.12 2.40 0.89
N PRO A 14 5.95 3.29 0.34
CA PRO A 14 7.25 3.56 0.91
C PRO A 14 7.12 4.50 2.09
N ALA A 15 8.07 4.44 3.00
CA ALA A 15 8.14 5.34 4.13
C ALA A 15 9.59 5.77 4.35
N TYR A 16 9.79 7.04 4.64
CA TYR A 16 11.08 7.55 5.01
C TYR A 16 10.88 8.69 6.00
N ASN A 17 11.30 8.48 7.25
CA ASN A 17 11.16 9.46 8.33
C ASN A 17 9.72 9.94 8.48
N ASP A 18 8.78 9.00 8.54
CA ASP A 18 7.35 9.29 8.60
C ASP A 18 6.75 8.89 9.95
N SER A 19 7.51 8.98 11.03
CA SER A 19 7.09 8.47 12.34
C SER A 19 5.78 9.08 12.84
N GLY A 20 5.47 10.30 12.43
CA GLY A 20 4.25 10.96 12.90
C GLY A 20 2.98 10.50 12.22
N THR A 21 3.08 9.85 11.07
CA THR A 21 1.90 9.53 10.26
C THR A 21 1.79 8.06 9.88
N ILE A 22 2.91 7.33 9.91
CA ILE A 22 2.93 5.98 9.33
C ILE A 22 2.00 5.01 10.06
N GLY A 23 1.88 5.14 11.38
CA GLY A 23 1.03 4.22 12.14
C GLY A 23 -0.44 4.32 11.74
N SER A 24 -0.96 5.54 11.69
CA SER A 24 -2.37 5.73 11.32
C SER A 24 -2.61 5.35 9.87
N LEU A 25 -1.63 5.56 9.00
CA LEU A 25 -1.77 5.20 7.60
C LEU A 25 -1.86 3.68 7.42
N VAL A 26 -1.03 2.94 8.13
CA VAL A 26 -1.07 1.48 8.09
C VAL A 26 -2.40 0.95 8.61
N ILE A 27 -2.85 1.47 9.75
CA ILE A 27 -4.12 1.02 10.33
C ILE A 27 -5.28 1.30 9.37
N ARG A 28 -5.28 2.48 8.77
CA ARG A 28 -6.31 2.84 7.80
C ARG A 28 -6.29 1.91 6.59
N ALA A 29 -5.10 1.59 6.09
CA ALA A 29 -4.96 0.68 4.95
C ALA A 29 -5.48 -0.71 5.29
N LEU A 30 -5.19 -1.20 6.49
CA LEU A 30 -5.69 -2.50 6.93
C LEU A 30 -7.22 -2.51 7.01
N GLN A 31 -7.81 -1.44 7.56
CA GLN A 31 -9.26 -1.33 7.67
C GLN A 31 -9.94 -1.34 6.30
N VAL A 32 -9.37 -0.60 5.35
CA VAL A 32 -9.94 -0.52 4.01
C VAL A 32 -9.82 -1.86 3.30
N ALA A 33 -8.65 -2.48 3.34
CA ALA A 33 -8.43 -3.75 2.66
C ALA A 33 -9.38 -4.84 3.18
N GLU A 34 -9.61 -4.84 4.48
CA GLU A 34 -10.51 -5.82 5.10
C GLU A 34 -11.94 -5.70 4.56
N THR A 35 -12.37 -4.50 4.20
CA THR A 35 -13.72 -4.30 3.65
C THR A 35 -13.84 -4.80 2.22
N LEU A 36 -12.71 -4.96 1.51
CA LEU A 36 -12.72 -5.30 0.10
C LEU A 36 -12.55 -6.80 -0.15
N THR A 37 -11.73 -7.45 0.65
CA THR A 37 -11.44 -8.86 0.43
C THR A 37 -10.89 -9.46 1.73
N PRO A 38 -11.17 -10.74 2.01
CA PRO A 38 -10.56 -11.39 3.16
C PRO A 38 -9.09 -11.77 2.93
N ASP A 39 -8.63 -11.76 1.67
CA ASP A 39 -7.27 -12.15 1.33
C ASP A 39 -6.46 -10.92 0.95
N TYR A 40 -5.85 -10.30 1.95
CA TYR A 40 -5.13 -9.04 1.76
C TYR A 40 -3.89 -8.97 2.61
N GLU A 41 -3.00 -8.08 2.21
CA GLU A 41 -1.82 -7.72 2.99
C GLU A 41 -1.51 -6.24 2.78
N VAL A 42 -0.91 -5.64 3.79
CA VAL A 42 -0.36 -4.28 3.71
C VAL A 42 1.14 -4.39 3.94
N ILE A 43 1.92 -3.74 3.10
CA ILE A 43 3.37 -3.77 3.17
C ILE A 43 3.87 -2.34 3.22
N VAL A 44 4.79 -2.05 4.12
CA VAL A 44 5.50 -0.77 4.10
C VAL A 44 6.96 -1.06 3.81
N VAL A 45 7.53 -0.30 2.88
CA VAL A 45 8.95 -0.35 2.62
C VAL A 45 9.59 0.80 3.37
N ASN A 46 10.32 0.48 4.43
CA ASN A 46 11.03 1.47 5.24
C ASN A 46 12.36 1.73 4.56
N ASP A 47 12.46 2.86 3.89
CA ASP A 47 13.61 3.16 3.03
C ASP A 47 14.75 3.83 3.79
N GLY A 48 15.22 3.16 4.82
CA GLY A 48 16.38 3.63 5.57
C GLY A 48 16.07 4.78 6.50
N SER A 49 14.88 4.80 7.14
CA SER A 49 14.50 5.88 8.05
C SER A 49 15.46 5.98 9.22
N ARG A 50 15.72 7.20 9.64
CA ARG A 50 16.61 7.50 10.76
C ARG A 50 15.87 7.84 12.03
N ASP A 51 14.58 8.14 11.94
CA ASP A 51 13.74 8.38 13.11
C ASP A 51 13.18 7.04 13.60
N ASN A 52 12.15 7.06 14.44
CA ASN A 52 11.58 5.83 14.96
C ASN A 52 10.51 5.21 14.07
N THR A 53 10.48 5.57 12.78
CA THR A 53 9.57 4.93 11.82
C THR A 53 9.73 3.41 11.83
N GLY A 54 10.97 2.92 11.79
CA GLY A 54 11.21 1.47 11.79
C GLY A 54 10.68 0.77 13.01
N GLU A 55 10.84 1.40 14.18
CA GLU A 55 10.35 0.82 15.43
C GLU A 55 8.82 0.74 15.46
N ILE A 56 8.17 1.78 14.95
CA ILE A 56 6.71 1.80 14.85
C ILE A 56 6.23 0.67 13.93
N LEU A 57 6.91 0.50 12.79
CA LEU A 57 6.53 -0.54 11.84
C LEU A 57 6.75 -1.95 12.42
N ASP A 58 7.82 -2.14 13.18
CA ASP A 58 8.05 -3.43 13.83
C ASP A 58 6.96 -3.73 14.86
N GLU A 59 6.51 -2.72 15.57
CA GLU A 59 5.41 -2.90 16.52
C GLU A 59 4.12 -3.28 15.79
N LEU A 60 3.84 -2.65 14.67
CA LEU A 60 2.66 -2.99 13.87
C LEU A 60 2.73 -4.41 13.33
N THR A 61 3.93 -4.88 12.98
CA THR A 61 4.11 -6.26 12.55
C THR A 61 3.73 -7.23 13.67
N ARG A 62 4.07 -6.89 14.92
CA ARG A 62 3.69 -7.72 16.06
C ARG A 62 2.19 -7.73 16.30
N LEU A 63 1.54 -6.59 16.07
CA LEU A 63 0.10 -6.46 16.33
C LEU A 63 -0.75 -7.07 15.23
N TYR A 64 -0.27 -7.08 14.00
CA TYR A 64 -1.03 -7.56 12.84
C TYR A 64 -0.21 -8.55 12.02
N PRO A 65 0.21 -9.66 12.61
CA PRO A 65 1.19 -10.56 11.96
C PRO A 65 0.65 -11.27 10.72
N GLU A 66 -0.66 -11.36 10.57
CA GLU A 66 -1.24 -12.08 9.44
C GLU A 66 -1.41 -11.22 8.20
N HIS A 67 -1.51 -9.91 8.37
CA HIS A 67 -1.85 -9.03 7.26
C HIS A 67 -0.89 -7.88 7.04
N PHE A 68 0.08 -7.69 7.92
CA PHE A 68 1.03 -6.58 7.78
C PHE A 68 2.46 -7.08 7.77
N ARG A 69 3.24 -6.55 6.84
CA ARG A 69 4.68 -6.85 6.75
C ARG A 69 5.45 -5.57 6.49
N VAL A 70 6.68 -5.54 6.95
CA VAL A 70 7.58 -4.42 6.68
C VAL A 70 8.83 -4.95 5.98
N VAL A 71 9.31 -4.18 5.01
CA VAL A 71 10.59 -4.42 4.35
C VAL A 71 11.51 -3.29 4.76
N HIS A 72 12.59 -3.60 5.46
CA HIS A 72 13.55 -2.60 5.91
C HIS A 72 14.72 -2.53 4.95
N HIS A 73 15.03 -1.34 4.46
CA HIS A 73 16.29 -1.09 3.76
C HIS A 73 17.30 -0.60 4.79
N VAL A 74 18.50 -1.17 4.78
CA VAL A 74 19.57 -0.75 5.68
C VAL A 74 19.97 0.69 5.38
N VAL A 75 19.99 1.04 4.08
CA VAL A 75 20.27 2.40 3.64
C VAL A 75 19.18 2.85 2.69
N ASN A 76 19.01 4.17 2.59
CA ASN A 76 18.03 4.73 1.68
C ASN A 76 18.40 4.38 0.24
N ARG A 77 17.44 3.85 -0.52
CA ARG A 77 17.62 3.47 -1.92
C ARG A 77 16.87 4.39 -2.85
N GLY A 78 16.18 5.38 -2.30
CA GLY A 78 15.37 6.31 -3.08
C GLY A 78 13.99 5.76 -3.42
N TYR A 79 13.17 6.63 -3.97
CA TYR A 79 11.76 6.30 -4.25
C TYR A 79 11.64 5.09 -5.18
N GLY A 80 12.40 5.09 -6.28
CA GLY A 80 12.36 3.97 -7.23
C GLY A 80 12.78 2.65 -6.62
N GLY A 81 13.82 2.67 -5.76
CA GLY A 81 14.25 1.47 -5.05
C GLY A 81 13.20 0.96 -4.08
N ALA A 82 12.51 1.90 -3.39
CA ALA A 82 11.45 1.54 -2.48
C ALA A 82 10.26 0.93 -3.23
N LEU A 83 9.88 1.51 -4.37
CA LEU A 83 8.80 0.94 -5.18
C LEU A 83 9.14 -0.45 -5.67
N ARG A 84 10.37 -0.64 -6.13
CA ARG A 84 10.80 -1.96 -6.60
C ARG A 84 10.67 -3.00 -5.49
N SER A 85 11.13 -2.66 -4.29
CA SER A 85 11.02 -3.58 -3.16
C SER A 85 9.57 -3.87 -2.81
N GLY A 86 8.69 -2.87 -2.91
CA GLY A 86 7.27 -3.06 -2.66
C GLY A 86 6.63 -4.02 -3.66
N PHE A 87 6.91 -3.83 -4.94
CA PHE A 87 6.39 -4.73 -5.96
C PHE A 87 6.95 -6.14 -5.80
N ASP A 88 8.23 -6.26 -5.46
CA ASP A 88 8.83 -7.58 -5.25
C ASP A 88 8.24 -8.31 -4.05
N ALA A 89 7.86 -7.56 -3.02
CA ALA A 89 7.32 -8.15 -1.80
C ALA A 89 5.84 -8.51 -1.93
N ALA A 90 5.11 -7.88 -2.83
CA ALA A 90 3.68 -8.09 -2.97
C ALA A 90 3.39 -9.50 -3.47
N THR A 91 2.46 -10.19 -2.83
CA THR A 91 2.17 -11.60 -3.13
C THR A 91 0.77 -11.83 -3.68
N LYS A 92 -0.08 -10.82 -3.65
CA LYS A 92 -1.49 -11.00 -4.01
C LYS A 92 -1.72 -10.71 -5.50
N ASP A 93 -2.93 -11.02 -5.97
CA ASP A 93 -3.27 -10.86 -7.38
C ASP A 93 -3.28 -9.42 -7.84
N LEU A 94 -3.74 -8.52 -6.99
CA LEU A 94 -3.80 -7.11 -7.31
C LEU A 94 -2.88 -6.34 -6.39
N VAL A 95 -2.21 -5.34 -6.94
CA VAL A 95 -1.30 -4.50 -6.18
C VAL A 95 -1.73 -3.05 -6.31
N PHE A 96 -1.96 -2.42 -5.17
CA PHE A 96 -2.21 -0.99 -5.09
C PHE A 96 -1.06 -0.35 -4.33
N TYR A 97 -0.52 0.75 -4.84
CA TYR A 97 0.47 1.49 -4.07
C TYR A 97 0.18 2.98 -4.08
N THR A 98 0.68 3.63 -3.05
CA THR A 98 0.54 5.08 -2.90
C THR A 98 1.70 5.58 -2.05
N ASP A 99 1.84 6.90 -1.96
CA ASP A 99 2.88 7.47 -1.11
C ASP A 99 2.53 7.30 0.36
N GLY A 100 3.58 7.18 1.18
CA GLY A 100 3.42 6.94 2.60
C GLY A 100 3.21 8.21 3.43
N ASP A 101 2.85 9.33 2.81
CA ASP A 101 2.58 10.54 3.56
C ASP A 101 1.08 10.71 3.81
N ALA A 102 0.73 11.63 4.68
CA ALA A 102 -0.66 11.79 5.10
C ALA A 102 -1.55 12.50 4.07
N GLN A 103 -1.01 12.83 2.90
CA GLN A 103 -1.81 13.50 1.87
C GLN A 103 -2.79 12.57 1.19
N TYR A 104 -2.57 11.27 1.28
CA TYR A 104 -3.38 10.29 0.57
C TYR A 104 -4.10 9.39 1.52
N ASP A 105 -5.38 9.19 1.27
CA ASP A 105 -6.19 8.29 2.06
C ASP A 105 -6.21 6.92 1.38
N PRO A 106 -5.72 5.87 2.04
CA PRO A 106 -5.83 4.51 1.49
C PRO A 106 -7.26 4.13 1.13
N GLY A 107 -8.26 4.81 1.72
CA GLY A 107 -9.65 4.56 1.37
C GLY A 107 -9.97 4.80 -0.10
N GLU A 108 -9.13 5.54 -0.80
CA GLU A 108 -9.33 5.76 -2.23
C GLU A 108 -9.15 4.49 -3.05
N VAL A 109 -8.52 3.47 -2.50
CA VAL A 109 -8.40 2.18 -3.19
C VAL A 109 -9.79 1.58 -3.43
N THR A 110 -10.76 1.90 -2.58
CA THR A 110 -12.13 1.41 -2.76
C THR A 110 -12.72 1.86 -4.10
N GLU A 111 -12.44 3.10 -4.48
CA GLU A 111 -12.94 3.62 -5.76
C GLU A 111 -12.27 2.92 -6.94
N LEU A 112 -10.98 2.67 -6.83
CA LEU A 112 -10.25 1.97 -7.88
C LEU A 112 -10.68 0.50 -7.97
N TRP A 113 -10.97 -0.10 -6.82
CA TRP A 113 -11.44 -1.48 -6.77
C TRP A 113 -12.76 -1.62 -7.53
N LYS A 114 -13.66 -0.64 -7.38
CA LYS A 114 -14.94 -0.65 -8.06
C LYS A 114 -14.79 -0.51 -9.57
N ALA A 115 -13.69 0.07 -10.03
CA ALA A 115 -13.45 0.26 -11.45
C ALA A 115 -12.85 -0.98 -12.13
N LEU A 116 -12.49 -2.00 -11.36
CA LEU A 116 -11.92 -3.21 -11.93
C LEU A 116 -12.99 -4.04 -12.63
N ALA A 117 -12.61 -4.61 -13.77
CA ALA A 117 -13.42 -5.55 -14.51
C ALA A 117 -12.52 -6.73 -14.90
N ASP A 118 -13.11 -7.84 -15.29
CA ASP A 118 -12.36 -9.05 -15.52
C ASP A 118 -11.27 -8.90 -16.60
N ASP A 119 -11.50 -8.00 -17.55
CA ASP A 119 -10.56 -7.77 -18.64
C ASP A 119 -9.69 -6.55 -18.45
N VAL A 120 -9.66 -5.97 -17.24
CA VAL A 120 -8.86 -4.79 -16.93
C VAL A 120 -7.66 -5.22 -16.12
N ASP A 121 -6.46 -4.93 -16.64
CA ASP A 121 -5.21 -5.24 -15.94
C ASP A 121 -4.65 -4.06 -15.18
N TRP A 122 -5.18 -2.85 -15.44
CA TRP A 122 -4.59 -1.64 -14.89
C TRP A 122 -5.67 -0.59 -14.63
N VAL A 123 -5.72 -0.05 -13.43
CA VAL A 123 -6.57 1.08 -13.10
C VAL A 123 -5.71 2.16 -12.46
N ASN A 124 -5.82 3.38 -12.97
CA ASN A 124 -5.00 4.47 -12.50
C ASN A 124 -5.89 5.56 -11.89
N GLY A 125 -5.65 5.85 -10.63
CA GLY A 125 -6.36 6.92 -9.94
C GLY A 125 -5.60 8.23 -10.09
N TRP A 126 -6.33 9.28 -10.36
CA TRP A 126 -5.75 10.58 -10.62
C TRP A 126 -6.13 11.55 -9.51
N LYS A 127 -5.18 12.33 -9.03
CA LYS A 127 -5.44 13.33 -8.01
C LYS A 127 -5.93 14.61 -8.68
N ILE A 128 -7.14 15.02 -8.37
CA ILE A 128 -7.77 16.11 -9.10
C ILE A 128 -7.76 17.45 -8.36
N SER A 129 -7.42 17.48 -7.09
CA SER A 129 -7.56 18.69 -6.29
C SER A 129 -6.25 19.37 -5.96
N ARG A 130 -5.13 18.91 -6.52
CA ARG A 130 -3.83 19.47 -6.20
C ARG A 130 -3.02 19.64 -7.47
N SER A 131 -2.01 20.48 -7.36
CA SER A 131 -1.11 20.66 -8.48
C SER A 131 -0.18 19.47 -8.71
N ASP A 132 0.01 18.64 -7.70
CA ASP A 132 0.90 17.49 -7.84
C ASP A 132 0.20 16.35 -8.55
N PRO A 133 0.70 15.92 -9.70
CA PRO A 133 0.04 14.86 -10.46
C PRO A 133 0.46 13.48 -9.96
N LEU A 134 0.14 13.16 -8.73
CA LEU A 134 0.46 11.84 -8.22
C LEU A 134 -0.63 10.85 -8.60
N HIS A 135 -0.21 9.67 -8.93
CA HIS A 135 -1.08 8.61 -9.41
C HIS A 135 -1.21 7.52 -8.36
N ARG A 136 -2.39 6.93 -8.33
CA ARG A 136 -2.60 5.70 -7.59
C ARG A 136 -2.86 4.63 -8.61
N ILE A 137 -2.15 3.53 -8.50
CA ILE A 137 -2.16 2.51 -9.54
C ILE A 137 -2.58 1.19 -8.93
N VAL A 138 -3.54 0.53 -9.57
CA VAL A 138 -3.90 -0.84 -9.26
C VAL A 138 -3.48 -1.69 -10.45
N ILE A 139 -2.68 -2.70 -10.18
CA ILE A 139 -2.16 -3.57 -11.22
C ILE A 139 -2.68 -4.97 -10.97
N GLY A 140 -3.33 -5.53 -11.98
CA GLY A 140 -3.76 -6.91 -11.94
C GLY A 140 -2.72 -7.81 -12.59
N ARG A 141 -2.67 -9.02 -12.12
CA ARG A 141 -1.76 -10.03 -12.69
C ARG A 141 -2.50 -11.05 -13.48
#